data_fa15c87c392d88765a70856e2b485978
#
_entry.id   fa15c87c392d88765a70856e2b485978
#
_cell.length_a   1.000
_cell.length_b   1.000
_cell.length_c   1.000
_cell.angle_alpha   90.00
_cell.angle_beta   90.00
_cell.angle_gamma   90.00
#
_symmetry.space_group_name_H-M   'P 1'
#
loop_
_entity.id
_entity.type
_entity.pdbx_description
1 polymer ?
#
loop_
_entity_poly.entity_id
_entity_poly.type
_entity_poly.pdbx_seq_one_letter_code
_entity_poly.pdbx_strand_id
1 'polypeptide(L)'
;MLSESRLRQDLQAAMKARDMPTVYVLRGVLAAVANRRIEIGGAELPEQEILALLQREARKREETEAFARDAGRADLVAQNAGERAILARYLPRPLEDAELANLLRSWVAEGVSGIGPLMARLKELHPGQYDGKRASEIARKILAAG
;
A
#
# COMPACT_ATOMS: atom_id res chain seq x y z
N MET A 1 -16.02 3.29 2.22
CA MET A 1 -14.99 4.28 1.94
C MET A 1 -13.96 4.31 3.06
N LEU A 2 -12.69 4.33 2.72
CA LEU A 2 -11.61 4.39 3.70
C LEU A 2 -11.48 5.79 4.27
N SER A 3 -11.49 5.91 5.60
CA SER A 3 -11.38 7.18 6.31
C SER A 3 -10.81 6.96 7.70
N GLU A 4 -10.35 8.02 8.34
CA GLU A 4 -9.92 7.97 9.74
C GLU A 4 -11.05 7.47 10.64
N SER A 5 -12.28 7.92 10.39
CA SER A 5 -13.45 7.49 11.15
C SER A 5 -13.66 5.97 11.07
N ARG A 6 -13.54 5.40 9.87
CA ARG A 6 -13.66 3.96 9.68
C ARG A 6 -12.57 3.20 10.44
N LEU A 7 -11.34 3.69 10.38
CA LEU A 7 -10.23 3.07 11.10
C LEU A 7 -10.46 3.09 12.62
N ARG A 8 -11.01 4.19 13.14
CA ARG A 8 -11.36 4.30 14.56
C ARG A 8 -12.48 3.35 14.97
N GLN A 9 -13.50 3.21 14.12
CA GLN A 9 -14.60 2.26 14.35
C GLN A 9 -14.08 0.83 14.37
N ASP A 10 -13.21 0.49 13.42
CA ASP A 10 -12.61 -0.85 13.35
C ASP A 10 -11.71 -1.14 14.55
N LEU A 11 -10.99 -0.12 15.04
CA LEU A 11 -10.20 -0.24 16.26
C LEU A 11 -11.09 -0.55 17.46
N GLN A 12 -12.21 0.14 17.61
CA GLN A 12 -13.15 -0.13 18.68
C GLN A 12 -13.70 -1.55 18.61
N ALA A 13 -14.05 -2.01 17.41
CA ALA A 13 -14.53 -3.38 17.20
C ALA A 13 -13.46 -4.41 17.58
N ALA A 14 -12.22 -4.17 17.19
CA ALA A 14 -11.09 -5.05 17.52
C ALA A 14 -10.84 -5.08 19.03
N MET A 15 -10.95 -3.95 19.71
CA MET A 15 -10.82 -3.88 21.16
C MET A 15 -11.90 -4.68 21.86
N LYS A 16 -13.14 -4.57 21.42
CA LYS A 16 -14.27 -5.34 21.97
C LYS A 16 -14.08 -6.85 21.76
N ALA A 17 -13.57 -7.22 20.59
CA ALA A 17 -13.30 -8.62 20.25
C ALA A 17 -12.01 -9.16 20.88
N ARG A 18 -11.23 -8.30 21.53
CA ARG A 18 -9.90 -8.63 22.07
C ARG A 18 -8.95 -9.17 21.02
N ASP A 19 -9.10 -8.68 19.79
CA ASP A 19 -8.20 -9.00 18.69
C ASP A 19 -6.98 -8.07 18.76
N MET A 20 -6.03 -8.43 19.59
CA MET A 20 -4.88 -7.58 19.92
C MET A 20 -3.98 -7.30 18.73
N PRO A 21 -3.67 -8.23 17.82
CA PRO A 21 -2.90 -7.91 16.63
C PRO A 21 -3.53 -6.78 15.82
N THR A 22 -4.85 -6.83 15.57
CA THR A 22 -5.57 -5.77 14.87
C THR A 22 -5.53 -4.45 15.65
N VAL A 23 -5.69 -4.51 16.97
CA VAL A 23 -5.60 -3.31 17.83
C VAL A 23 -4.24 -2.62 17.66
N TYR A 24 -3.15 -3.36 17.72
CA TYR A 24 -1.80 -2.80 17.58
C TYR A 24 -1.59 -2.17 16.21
N VAL A 25 -1.98 -2.87 15.15
CA VAL A 25 -1.82 -2.36 13.79
C VAL A 25 -2.62 -1.07 13.59
N LEU A 26 -3.89 -1.06 13.98
CA LEU A 26 -4.76 0.12 13.81
C LEU A 26 -4.32 1.30 14.65
N ARG A 27 -3.82 1.08 15.87
CA ARG A 27 -3.25 2.16 16.69
C ARG A 27 -2.04 2.79 16.01
N GLY A 28 -1.17 1.96 15.43
CA GLY A 28 -0.01 2.44 14.68
C GLY A 28 -0.41 3.27 13.46
N VAL A 29 -1.38 2.79 12.70
CA VAL A 29 -1.90 3.52 11.52
C VAL A 29 -2.53 4.84 11.94
N LEU A 30 -3.35 4.85 12.98
CA LEU A 30 -3.99 6.07 13.47
C LEU A 30 -2.99 7.08 14.00
N ALA A 31 -1.90 6.62 14.63
CA ALA A 31 -0.80 7.50 15.03
C ALA A 31 -0.13 8.15 13.82
N ALA A 32 0.11 7.38 12.76
CA ALA A 32 0.67 7.91 11.52
C ALA A 32 -0.28 8.93 10.85
N VAL A 33 -1.57 8.65 10.87
CA VAL A 33 -2.60 9.59 10.38
C VAL A 33 -2.56 10.89 11.17
N ALA A 34 -2.50 10.81 12.50
CA ALA A 34 -2.45 11.98 13.36
C ALA A 34 -1.20 12.84 13.09
N ASN A 35 -0.04 12.21 12.95
CA ASN A 35 1.20 12.89 12.62
C ASN A 35 1.11 13.59 11.24
N ARG A 36 0.55 12.92 10.26
CA ARG A 36 0.39 13.51 8.93
C ARG A 36 -0.57 14.69 8.93
N ARG A 37 -1.65 14.61 9.71
CA ARG A 37 -2.58 15.73 9.87
C ARG A 37 -1.89 16.96 10.43
N ILE A 38 -1.02 16.79 11.43
CA ILE A 38 -0.24 17.88 11.99
C ILE A 38 0.66 18.51 10.92
N GLU A 39 1.34 17.69 10.13
CA GLU A 39 2.21 18.17 9.05
C GLU A 39 1.48 19.02 8.02
N ILE A 40 0.23 18.68 7.70
CA ILE A 40 -0.56 19.42 6.69
C ILE A 40 -1.45 20.51 7.31
N GLY A 41 -1.28 20.83 8.59
CA GLY A 41 -2.00 21.94 9.24
C GLY A 41 -3.30 21.54 9.92
N GLY A 42 -3.51 20.27 10.25
CA GLY A 42 -4.65 19.79 11.03
C GLY A 42 -5.89 19.42 10.23
N ALA A 43 -5.86 19.50 8.90
CA ALA A 43 -6.98 19.11 8.05
C ALA A 43 -7.17 17.59 8.03
N GLU A 44 -8.41 17.15 7.84
CA GLU A 44 -8.72 15.74 7.66
C GLU A 44 -7.99 15.18 6.43
N LEU A 45 -7.43 13.98 6.54
CA LEU A 45 -6.71 13.37 5.43
C LEU A 45 -7.67 12.83 4.37
N PRO A 46 -7.42 13.15 3.08
CA PRO A 46 -8.10 12.49 1.98
C PRO A 46 -7.83 10.98 1.97
N GLU A 47 -8.73 10.22 1.37
CA GLU A 47 -8.58 8.77 1.24
C GLU A 47 -7.24 8.37 0.62
N GLN A 48 -6.79 9.07 -0.41
CA GLN A 48 -5.51 8.78 -1.08
C GLN A 48 -4.30 8.90 -0.14
N GLU A 49 -4.33 9.85 0.77
CA GLU A 49 -3.27 10.03 1.77
C GLU A 49 -3.27 8.86 2.76
N ILE A 50 -4.45 8.41 3.18
CA ILE A 50 -4.58 7.26 4.08
C ILE A 50 -4.10 5.99 3.39
N LEU A 51 -4.46 5.78 2.12
CA LEU A 51 -3.97 4.65 1.33
C LEU A 51 -2.44 4.65 1.24
N ALA A 52 -1.84 5.80 1.01
CA ALA A 52 -0.38 5.93 0.93
C ALA A 52 0.29 5.56 2.26
N LEU A 53 -0.31 5.97 3.38
CA LEU A 53 0.19 5.60 4.71
C LEU A 53 0.09 4.09 4.94
N LEU A 54 -1.04 3.48 4.60
CA LEU A 54 -1.25 2.04 4.74
C LEU A 54 -0.26 1.25 3.87
N GLN A 55 -0.02 1.70 2.64
CA GLN A 55 0.97 1.07 1.76
C GLN A 55 2.37 1.13 2.36
N ARG A 56 2.75 2.28 2.91
CA ARG A 56 4.05 2.46 3.54
C ARG A 56 4.21 1.54 4.75
N GLU A 57 3.17 1.42 5.56
CA GLU A 57 3.16 0.53 6.70
C GLU A 57 3.28 -0.95 6.27
N ALA A 58 2.58 -1.34 5.22
CA ALA A 58 2.67 -2.70 4.67
C ALA A 58 4.07 -2.99 4.14
N ARG A 59 4.68 -2.02 3.45
CA ARG A 59 6.04 -2.16 2.91
C ARG A 59 7.09 -2.32 4.00
N LYS A 60 6.97 -1.55 5.08
CA LYS A 60 7.87 -1.69 6.24
C LYS A 60 7.83 -3.09 6.82
N ARG A 61 6.64 -3.67 6.94
CA ARG A 61 6.49 -5.02 7.46
C ARG A 61 7.03 -6.07 6.52
N GLU A 62 6.88 -5.87 5.23
CA GLU A 62 7.46 -6.75 4.21
C GLU A 62 8.99 -6.74 4.29
N GLU A 63 9.60 -5.57 4.43
CA GLU A 63 11.04 -5.42 4.60
C GLU A 63 11.53 -6.08 5.89
N THR A 64 10.83 -5.87 6.99
CA THR A 64 11.16 -6.48 8.29
C THR A 64 11.01 -7.99 8.22
N GLU A 65 9.99 -8.49 7.54
CA GLU A 65 9.78 -9.92 7.32
C GLU A 65 10.96 -10.55 6.56
N ALA A 66 11.47 -9.88 5.53
CA ALA A 66 12.62 -10.33 4.77
C ALA A 66 13.89 -10.41 5.64
N PHE A 67 14.15 -9.37 6.44
CA PHE A 67 15.27 -9.36 7.38
C PHE A 67 15.14 -10.47 8.43
N ALA A 68 13.94 -10.67 8.96
CA ALA A 68 13.66 -11.70 9.95
C ALA A 68 13.89 -13.11 9.37
N ARG A 69 13.50 -13.31 8.11
CA ARG A 69 13.71 -14.58 7.41
C ARG A 69 15.21 -14.86 7.27
N ASP A 70 15.99 -13.88 6.85
CA ASP A 70 17.43 -14.02 6.71
C ASP A 70 18.11 -14.27 8.05
N ALA A 71 17.56 -13.73 9.13
CA ALA A 71 18.09 -13.94 10.49
C ALA A 71 17.56 -15.21 11.16
N GLY A 72 16.74 -16.00 10.48
CA GLY A 72 16.18 -17.24 11.03
C GLY A 72 15.13 -17.02 12.13
N ARG A 73 14.51 -15.84 12.18
CA ARG A 73 13.52 -15.47 13.19
C ARG A 73 12.10 -15.76 12.71
N ALA A 74 11.72 -17.03 12.74
CA ALA A 74 10.39 -17.47 12.27
C ALA A 74 9.23 -16.77 13.02
N ASP A 75 9.41 -16.44 14.28
CA ASP A 75 8.44 -15.71 15.09
C ASP A 75 8.16 -14.32 14.54
N LEU A 76 9.20 -13.59 14.15
CA LEU A 76 9.06 -12.26 13.58
C LEU A 76 8.52 -12.29 12.14
N VAL A 77 8.88 -13.32 11.38
CA VAL A 77 8.32 -13.55 10.03
C VAL A 77 6.81 -13.69 10.14
N ALA A 78 6.32 -14.55 11.02
CA ALA A 78 4.90 -14.79 11.21
C ALA A 78 4.17 -13.54 11.72
N GLN A 79 4.77 -12.81 12.66
CA GLN A 79 4.20 -11.58 13.20
C GLN A 79 4.01 -10.53 12.12
N ASN A 80 5.05 -10.27 11.32
CA ASN A 80 4.99 -9.26 10.28
C ASN A 80 4.04 -9.66 9.14
N ALA A 81 4.00 -10.94 8.78
CA ALA A 81 3.05 -11.45 7.80
C ALA A 81 1.61 -11.26 8.26
N GLY A 82 1.32 -11.52 9.54
CA GLY A 82 0.01 -11.32 10.13
C GLY A 82 -0.40 -9.85 10.13
N GLU A 83 0.51 -8.94 10.47
CA GLU A 83 0.26 -7.50 10.46
C GLU A 83 0.02 -6.99 9.04
N ARG A 84 0.78 -7.48 8.04
CA ARG A 84 0.51 -7.17 6.64
C ARG A 84 -0.86 -7.63 6.18
N ALA A 85 -1.30 -8.79 6.63
CA ALA A 85 -2.62 -9.32 6.30
C ALA A 85 -3.74 -8.40 6.82
N ILE A 86 -3.55 -7.82 8.00
CA ILE A 86 -4.50 -6.86 8.57
C ILE A 86 -4.56 -5.59 7.71
N LEU A 87 -3.40 -5.05 7.34
CA LEU A 87 -3.31 -3.87 6.48
C LEU A 87 -3.93 -4.12 5.11
N ALA A 88 -3.76 -5.33 4.56
CA ALA A 88 -4.29 -5.71 3.26
C ALA A 88 -5.83 -5.63 3.19
N ARG A 89 -6.52 -5.71 4.32
CA ARG A 89 -7.99 -5.55 4.37
C ARG A 89 -8.45 -4.17 3.89
N TYR A 90 -7.57 -3.18 4.00
CA TYR A 90 -7.85 -1.78 3.65
C TYR A 90 -7.27 -1.37 2.30
N LEU A 91 -6.38 -2.17 1.75
CA LEU A 91 -5.73 -1.88 0.48
C LEU A 91 -6.48 -2.56 -0.65
N PRO A 92 -6.54 -1.91 -1.83
CA PRO A 92 -7.09 -2.58 -3.01
C PRO A 92 -6.20 -3.77 -3.39
N ARG A 93 -6.80 -4.75 -4.06
CA ARG A 93 -6.06 -5.92 -4.54
C ARG A 93 -4.89 -5.48 -5.41
N PRO A 94 -3.67 -5.95 -5.16
CA PRO A 94 -2.53 -5.63 -6.03
C PRO A 94 -2.76 -6.17 -7.45
N LEU A 95 -2.31 -5.39 -8.44
CA LEU A 95 -2.27 -5.84 -9.82
C LEU A 95 -1.15 -6.86 -9.98
N GLU A 96 -1.43 -7.96 -10.65
CA GLU A 96 -0.42 -8.93 -11.02
C GLU A 96 0.46 -8.37 -12.14
N ASP A 97 1.68 -8.89 -12.29
CA ASP A 97 2.62 -8.43 -13.31
C ASP A 97 2.01 -8.47 -14.72
N ALA A 98 1.25 -9.52 -15.03
CA ALA A 98 0.58 -9.65 -16.32
C ALA A 98 -0.48 -8.58 -16.54
N GLU A 99 -1.30 -8.30 -15.53
CA GLU A 99 -2.31 -7.25 -15.57
C GLU A 99 -1.66 -5.88 -15.77
N LEU A 100 -0.62 -5.61 -15.02
CA LEU A 100 0.14 -4.36 -15.08
C LEU A 100 0.77 -4.17 -16.47
N ALA A 101 1.39 -5.21 -17.01
CA ALA A 101 1.96 -5.17 -18.35
C ALA A 101 0.90 -4.90 -19.42
N ASN A 102 -0.25 -5.55 -19.31
CA ASN A 102 -1.36 -5.36 -20.27
C ASN A 102 -1.90 -3.92 -20.24
N LEU A 103 -2.06 -3.35 -19.03
CA LEU A 103 -2.47 -1.95 -18.88
C LEU A 103 -1.48 -1.01 -19.56
N LEU A 104 -0.19 -1.17 -19.26
CA LEU A 104 0.85 -0.31 -19.80
C LEU A 104 0.94 -0.42 -21.32
N ARG A 105 0.85 -1.62 -21.87
CA ARG A 105 0.83 -1.82 -23.34
C ARG A 105 -0.37 -1.14 -23.97
N SER A 106 -1.53 -1.23 -23.37
CA SER A 106 -2.75 -0.62 -23.91
C SER A 106 -2.61 0.90 -23.97
N TRP A 107 -2.01 1.52 -22.95
CA TRP A 107 -1.78 2.96 -22.91
C TRP A 107 -0.74 3.42 -23.94
N VAL A 108 0.31 2.63 -24.12
CA VAL A 108 1.29 2.91 -25.19
C VAL A 108 0.61 2.84 -26.56
N ALA A 109 -0.27 1.86 -26.79
CA ALA A 109 -1.04 1.75 -28.01
C ALA A 109 -1.98 2.93 -28.23
N GLU A 110 -2.47 3.55 -27.17
CA GLU A 110 -3.29 4.77 -27.24
C GLU A 110 -2.47 6.04 -27.52
N GLY A 111 -1.14 5.95 -27.50
CA GLY A 111 -0.27 7.08 -27.76
C GLY A 111 0.40 7.68 -26.53
N VAL A 112 0.24 7.08 -25.36
CA VAL A 112 0.99 7.53 -24.17
C VAL A 112 2.47 7.17 -24.37
N SER A 113 3.33 8.17 -24.39
CA SER A 113 4.76 7.95 -24.62
C SER A 113 5.59 8.39 -23.42
N GLY A 114 6.59 7.58 -23.09
CA GLY A 114 7.51 7.87 -22.00
C GLY A 114 7.06 7.30 -20.66
N ILE A 115 8.05 7.06 -19.80
CA ILE A 115 7.83 6.45 -18.50
C ILE A 115 7.08 7.37 -17.54
N GLY A 116 7.36 8.67 -17.57
CA GLY A 116 6.69 9.64 -16.70
C GLY A 116 5.17 9.63 -16.85
N PRO A 117 4.64 9.84 -18.07
CA PRO A 117 3.20 9.80 -18.32
C PRO A 117 2.55 8.45 -17.99
N LEU A 118 3.22 7.33 -18.25
CA LEU A 118 2.72 5.99 -17.90
C LEU A 118 2.57 5.83 -16.40
N MET A 119 3.59 6.22 -15.63
CA MET A 119 3.57 6.12 -14.18
C MET A 119 2.56 7.07 -13.56
N ALA A 120 2.38 8.26 -14.14
CA ALA A 120 1.39 9.23 -13.68
C ALA A 120 -0.03 8.68 -13.85
N ARG A 121 -0.33 8.07 -14.99
CA ARG A 121 -1.64 7.46 -15.25
C ARG A 121 -1.90 6.29 -14.32
N LEU A 122 -0.87 5.48 -14.06
CA LEU A 122 -0.97 4.36 -13.14
C LEU A 122 -1.31 4.83 -11.73
N LYS A 123 -0.66 5.88 -11.26
CA LYS A 123 -0.93 6.48 -9.95
C LYS A 123 -2.35 7.03 -9.86
N GLU A 124 -2.85 7.64 -10.92
CA GLU A 124 -4.20 8.21 -10.96
C GLU A 124 -5.28 7.14 -10.95
N LEU A 125 -5.15 6.10 -11.78
CA LEU A 125 -6.21 5.11 -11.99
C LEU A 125 -6.13 3.89 -11.06
N HIS A 126 -4.93 3.55 -10.60
CA HIS A 126 -4.70 2.36 -9.79
C HIS A 126 -3.87 2.66 -8.54
N PRO A 127 -4.27 3.67 -7.73
CA PRO A 127 -3.50 4.00 -6.54
C PRO A 127 -3.50 2.82 -5.56
N GLY A 128 -2.32 2.50 -5.05
CA GLY A 128 -2.21 1.43 -4.06
C GLY A 128 -2.19 0.02 -4.60
N GLN A 129 -2.29 -0.18 -5.92
CA GLN A 129 -2.40 -1.51 -6.51
C GLN A 129 -1.10 -2.02 -7.14
N TYR A 130 0.00 -1.29 -7.01
CA TYR A 130 1.26 -1.68 -7.62
C TYR A 130 2.44 -1.22 -6.77
N ASP A 131 3.57 -1.91 -6.95
CA ASP A 131 4.87 -1.44 -6.45
C ASP A 131 5.51 -0.55 -7.51
N GLY A 132 5.89 0.67 -7.15
CA GLY A 132 6.43 1.65 -8.09
C GLY A 132 7.68 1.18 -8.79
N LYS A 133 8.59 0.50 -8.08
CA LYS A 133 9.83 -0.02 -8.67
C LYS A 133 9.54 -1.09 -9.71
N ARG A 134 8.67 -2.06 -9.37
CA ARG A 134 8.30 -3.15 -10.27
C ARG A 134 7.56 -2.63 -11.50
N ALA A 135 6.60 -1.73 -11.30
CA ALA A 135 5.86 -1.10 -12.40
C ALA A 135 6.79 -0.36 -13.35
N SER A 136 7.76 0.38 -12.82
CA SER A 136 8.76 1.10 -13.60
C SER A 136 9.62 0.16 -14.44
N GLU A 137 10.04 -0.97 -13.88
CA GLU A 137 10.80 -2.00 -14.60
C GLU A 137 10.00 -2.56 -15.79
N ILE A 138 8.73 -2.90 -15.55
CA ILE A 138 7.84 -3.42 -16.59
C ILE A 138 7.62 -2.37 -17.69
N ALA A 139 7.36 -1.12 -17.29
CA ALA A 139 7.15 -0.02 -18.23
C ALA A 139 8.36 0.21 -19.13
N ARG A 140 9.57 0.19 -18.56
CA ARG A 140 10.80 0.35 -19.33
C ARG A 140 10.98 -0.75 -20.36
N LYS A 141 10.69 -2.00 -20.01
CA LYS A 141 10.77 -3.13 -20.95
C LYS A 141 9.78 -2.96 -22.10
N ILE A 142 8.55 -2.53 -21.79
CA ILE A 142 7.52 -2.31 -22.80
C ILE A 142 7.93 -1.20 -23.76
N LEU A 143 8.42 -0.08 -23.24
CA LEU A 143 8.88 1.04 -24.05
C LEU A 143 10.09 0.68 -24.93
N ALA A 144 11.00 -0.14 -24.42
CA ALA A 144 12.17 -0.60 -25.16
C ALA A 144 11.80 -1.56 -26.30
N ALA A 145 10.74 -2.35 -26.14
CA ALA A 145 10.26 -3.31 -27.14
C ALA A 145 9.43 -2.66 -28.24
N GLY A 146 8.84 -1.50 -27.95
CA GLY A 146 8.04 -0.74 -28.88
C GLY A 146 8.86 0.22 -29.66
#